data_9a8bce5df58be1b31b6ef0e70708436b
#
_entry.id   9a8bce5df58be1b31b6ef0e70708436b
#
_cell.length_a   1.000
_cell.length_b   1.000
_cell.length_c   1.000
_cell.angle_alpha   90.00
_cell.angle_beta   90.00
_cell.angle_gamma   90.00
#
_symmetry.space_group_name_H-M   'P 1'
#
loop_
_entity.id
_entity.type
_entity.pdbx_description
1 polymer ?
#
loop_
_entity_poly.entity_id
_entity_poly.type
_entity_poly.pdbx_seq_one_letter_code
_entity_poly.pdbx_strand_id
1 'polypeptide(L)'
;MQKSLIAASVCAVLAALSMPSQACFTVVVGKDASSTGEILVGHNEDNDRRIITNQYWVPAATHKAGEMIEFEASAAKIPQVEKTFGFWWTQTLSPDGYSFSDGFINENGVVVVSNNCNVTIEEKETFNEGGIGYGIRRIVAERAKSARDGVNIAIDLQKKYGYFHMGRTYTIADRNEAWQIVLMRGHRYVARRVADNEVAFLANAISFDKLDFKDTKNVLASPDIIEHAIEKGAYKPAKAGDYSDFSFRKAYQPEARRVLPRNKERVFTLLEMLTGREYKDVNDYPAALVVEKKISPQQVQSFMRGHSKFEKRLSGWYHETMQDICNIGTFDSVVYQLGADPKLTVVWRSAGRPSEQLYTPSFPLAGPAAAQSYMDPATATLAQFHATAQQLDYSADRAIYTFLAAQNFIDWMPEERAKFENVQKAFEVQAFKDVGEARANAARLMKVSETKALDYMHGFNVRYYDAALGEAAKVVNAANTHAIAVTKDALSKSDAGTVDVVLFAAKDFDATKLDPKKTFFGSPYPDGSIELNKEMAKPAKVVFKDVDGDGLEDAVITFPVKGATALTVEGVLNELYLFTVVDGKPTAAFETVRITK
;
A
#
# COMPACT_ATOMS: atom_id res chain seq x y z
N MET A 1 25.32 12.88 36.67
CA MET A 1 24.15 13.48 36.03
C MET A 1 24.28 13.72 34.51
N GLN A 2 25.46 14.09 33.98
CA GLN A 2 25.65 14.31 32.52
C GLN A 2 25.58 13.01 31.66
N LYS A 3 25.98 11.85 32.19
CA LYS A 3 25.93 10.58 31.43
C LYS A 3 24.50 10.03 31.25
N SER A 4 23.57 10.33 32.16
CA SER A 4 22.17 9.92 32.06
C SER A 4 21.38 10.78 31.07
N LEU A 5 21.75 12.02 30.86
CA LEU A 5 21.11 12.92 29.88
C LEU A 5 21.48 12.56 28.42
N ILE A 6 22.71 12.11 28.20
CA ILE A 6 23.16 11.66 26.87
C ILE A 6 22.49 10.33 26.51
N ALA A 7 22.34 9.40 27.46
CA ALA A 7 21.65 8.13 27.21
C ALA A 7 20.15 8.35 26.93
N ALA A 8 19.49 9.27 27.64
CA ALA A 8 18.08 9.60 27.39
C ALA A 8 17.88 10.28 26.03
N SER A 9 18.79 11.15 25.60
CA SER A 9 18.75 11.78 24.28
C SER A 9 19.00 10.81 23.14
N VAL A 10 19.91 9.84 23.30
CA VAL A 10 20.19 8.79 22.31
C VAL A 10 19.01 7.81 22.22
N CYS A 11 18.38 7.45 23.33
CA CYS A 11 17.17 6.61 23.32
C CYS A 11 15.96 7.34 22.70
N ALA A 12 15.81 8.65 22.91
CA ALA A 12 14.73 9.42 22.29
C ALA A 12 14.94 9.58 20.76
N VAL A 13 16.18 9.71 20.29
CA VAL A 13 16.52 9.75 18.87
C VAL A 13 16.33 8.36 18.22
N LEU A 14 16.66 7.26 18.91
CA LEU A 14 16.44 5.90 18.44
C LEU A 14 14.95 5.51 18.43
N ALA A 15 14.16 5.99 19.39
CA ALA A 15 12.70 5.78 19.40
C ALA A 15 11.99 6.59 18.28
N ALA A 16 12.54 7.73 17.85
CA ALA A 16 12.03 8.49 16.71
C ALA A 16 12.38 7.83 15.35
N LEU A 17 13.33 6.86 15.33
CA LEU A 17 13.72 6.12 14.13
C LEU A 17 12.93 4.82 13.92
N SER A 18 12.11 4.40 14.89
CA SER A 18 11.32 3.16 14.86
C SER A 18 9.84 3.36 14.53
N MET A 19 9.47 4.45 13.87
CA MET A 19 8.13 4.57 13.30
C MET A 19 7.99 3.57 12.14
N PRO A 20 6.86 2.82 12.04
CA PRO A 20 6.62 1.90 10.93
C PRO A 20 6.91 2.59 9.60
N SER A 21 7.66 1.91 8.76
CA SER A 21 8.14 2.44 7.48
C SER A 21 7.03 2.41 6.45
N GLN A 22 6.07 3.33 6.53
CA GLN A 22 5.12 3.54 5.44
C GLN A 22 5.85 4.21 4.27
N ALA A 23 5.85 3.56 3.12
CA ALA A 23 6.59 3.98 1.93
C ALA A 23 5.68 4.11 0.69
N CYS A 24 4.48 4.65 0.83
CA CYS A 24 3.47 4.79 -0.22
C CYS A 24 3.91 5.66 -1.40
N PHE A 25 3.37 5.41 -2.59
CA PHE A 25 3.61 6.22 -3.76
C PHE A 25 2.30 6.55 -4.49
N THR A 26 2.12 7.81 -4.90
CA THR A 26 0.91 8.26 -5.60
C THR A 26 1.28 8.98 -6.89
N VAL A 27 0.53 8.71 -7.96
CA VAL A 27 0.55 9.46 -9.23
C VAL A 27 -0.86 9.95 -9.52
N VAL A 28 -1.00 11.21 -9.90
CA VAL A 28 -2.27 11.81 -10.35
C VAL A 28 -2.07 12.33 -11.76
N VAL A 29 -2.88 11.90 -12.70
CA VAL A 29 -2.89 12.40 -14.07
C VAL A 29 -4.14 13.26 -14.27
N GLY A 30 -3.96 14.53 -14.53
CA GLY A 30 -5.04 15.45 -14.83
C GLY A 30 -5.80 15.04 -16.12
N LYS A 31 -7.05 15.45 -16.25
CA LYS A 31 -7.92 14.98 -17.35
C LYS A 31 -7.39 15.32 -18.74
N ASP A 32 -6.73 16.49 -18.90
CA ASP A 32 -6.15 16.90 -20.19
C ASP A 32 -4.79 16.25 -20.45
N ALA A 33 -4.10 15.77 -19.38
CA ALA A 33 -2.90 14.95 -19.49
C ALA A 33 -3.21 13.46 -19.73
N SER A 34 -4.45 13.04 -19.49
CA SER A 34 -4.90 11.66 -19.66
C SER A 34 -5.32 11.37 -21.12
N SER A 35 -4.99 10.18 -21.62
CA SER A 35 -5.41 9.73 -22.96
C SER A 35 -6.91 9.43 -23.06
N THR A 36 -7.56 9.19 -21.91
CA THR A 36 -9.00 8.94 -21.83
C THR A 36 -9.82 10.21 -21.57
N GLY A 37 -9.17 11.34 -21.27
CA GLY A 37 -9.84 12.55 -20.82
C GLY A 37 -10.41 12.46 -19.41
N GLU A 38 -10.06 11.41 -18.67
CA GLU A 38 -10.49 11.15 -17.30
C GLU A 38 -9.32 11.37 -16.34
N ILE A 39 -9.58 11.81 -15.13
CA ILE A 39 -8.56 11.87 -14.09
C ILE A 39 -8.17 10.43 -13.70
N LEU A 40 -6.86 10.18 -13.62
CA LEU A 40 -6.32 8.91 -13.17
C LEU A 40 -5.57 9.12 -11.85
N VAL A 41 -5.82 8.23 -10.88
CA VAL A 41 -5.08 8.22 -9.60
C VAL A 41 -4.49 6.84 -9.41
N GLY A 42 -3.16 6.74 -9.49
CA GLY A 42 -2.41 5.53 -9.15
C GLY A 42 -1.87 5.62 -7.74
N HIS A 43 -1.97 4.54 -6.96
CA HIS A 43 -1.47 4.51 -5.59
C HIS A 43 -0.95 3.12 -5.21
N ASN A 44 0.27 3.08 -4.66
CA ASN A 44 0.82 1.93 -3.96
C ASN A 44 0.83 2.22 -2.48
N GLU A 45 0.27 1.32 -1.70
CA GLU A 45 0.41 1.34 -0.25
C GLU A 45 1.50 0.36 0.16
N ASP A 46 2.45 0.87 0.91
CA ASP A 46 3.59 0.12 1.38
C ASP A 46 3.64 0.14 2.91
N ASN A 47 3.88 -1.00 3.50
CA ASN A 47 4.08 -1.13 4.94
C ASN A 47 5.04 -2.28 5.24
N ASP A 48 5.44 -2.39 6.50
CA ASP A 48 6.19 -3.52 7.00
C ASP A 48 5.26 -4.63 7.53
N ARG A 49 5.80 -5.82 7.75
CA ARG A 49 5.15 -6.98 8.34
C ARG A 49 4.10 -7.64 7.43
N ARG A 50 3.46 -8.68 7.98
CA ARG A 50 2.39 -9.41 7.33
C ARG A 50 1.10 -8.61 7.38
N ILE A 51 0.71 -8.07 6.24
CA ILE A 51 -0.53 -7.32 6.06
C ILE A 51 -1.47 -8.11 5.17
N ILE A 52 -2.72 -8.18 5.54
CA ILE A 52 -3.78 -8.74 4.70
C ILE A 52 -4.84 -7.70 4.38
N THR A 53 -5.47 -7.84 3.24
CA THR A 53 -6.47 -6.89 2.76
C THR A 53 -7.79 -7.58 2.48
N ASN A 54 -8.88 -6.95 2.93
CA ASN A 54 -10.25 -7.28 2.54
C ASN A 54 -10.80 -6.18 1.65
N GLN A 55 -11.68 -6.53 0.73
CA GLN A 55 -12.40 -5.54 -0.09
C GLN A 55 -13.88 -5.70 0.13
N TYR A 56 -14.57 -4.63 0.44
CA TYR A 56 -16.02 -4.67 0.55
C TYR A 56 -16.68 -3.30 0.37
N TRP A 57 -17.97 -3.34 0.07
CA TRP A 57 -18.83 -2.19 0.00
C TRP A 57 -19.46 -1.91 1.35
N VAL A 58 -19.32 -0.70 1.85
CA VAL A 58 -20.07 -0.20 3.00
C VAL A 58 -21.27 0.57 2.46
N PRO A 59 -22.50 0.12 2.73
CA PRO A 59 -23.68 0.79 2.20
C PRO A 59 -23.89 2.18 2.83
N ALA A 60 -24.59 3.05 2.11
CA ALA A 60 -25.08 4.30 2.67
C ALA A 60 -25.95 4.02 3.91
N ALA A 61 -25.84 4.87 4.92
CA ALA A 61 -26.55 4.66 6.18
C ALA A 61 -27.22 5.94 6.68
N THR A 62 -28.28 5.75 7.48
CA THR A 62 -28.91 6.82 8.26
C THR A 62 -28.56 6.61 9.72
N HIS A 63 -28.07 7.66 10.35
CA HIS A 63 -27.54 7.66 11.71
C HIS A 63 -28.49 8.37 12.68
N LYS A 64 -28.43 7.99 13.94
CA LYS A 64 -29.21 8.62 14.98
C LYS A 64 -28.65 9.99 15.34
N ALA A 65 -29.53 10.91 15.72
CA ALA A 65 -29.10 12.21 16.24
C ALA A 65 -28.19 12.04 17.46
N GLY A 66 -27.03 12.71 17.46
CA GLY A 66 -26.04 12.62 18.53
C GLY A 66 -25.12 11.40 18.46
N GLU A 67 -25.21 10.57 17.41
CA GLU A 67 -24.23 9.49 17.18
C GLU A 67 -22.82 10.07 16.98
N MET A 68 -21.83 9.42 17.59
CA MET A 68 -20.43 9.84 17.54
C MET A 68 -19.59 8.76 16.85
N ILE A 69 -18.63 9.20 16.04
CA ILE A 69 -17.62 8.33 15.43
C ILE A 69 -16.40 8.31 16.33
N GLU A 70 -15.87 7.12 16.58
CA GLU A 70 -14.61 6.91 17.29
C GLU A 70 -13.76 5.94 16.45
N PHE A 71 -12.68 6.44 15.85
CA PHE A 71 -11.79 5.61 15.02
C PHE A 71 -10.54 5.15 15.76
N GLU A 72 -10.02 5.99 16.64
CA GLU A 72 -8.79 5.73 17.40
C GLU A 72 -9.06 6.02 18.88
N ALA A 73 -8.69 5.12 19.77
CA ALA A 73 -9.06 5.17 21.20
C ALA A 73 -8.67 6.46 21.92
N SER A 74 -7.61 7.16 21.46
CA SER A 74 -7.15 8.44 22.04
C SER A 74 -7.53 9.67 21.21
N ALA A 75 -8.25 9.48 20.11
CA ALA A 75 -8.62 10.56 19.20
C ALA A 75 -9.95 11.19 19.56
N ALA A 76 -10.23 12.35 18.96
CA ALA A 76 -11.49 13.05 19.12
C ALA A 76 -12.67 12.19 18.66
N LYS A 77 -13.74 12.22 19.45
CA LYS A 77 -15.06 11.71 19.03
C LYS A 77 -15.73 12.74 18.13
N ILE A 78 -16.07 12.31 16.92
CA ILE A 78 -16.58 13.21 15.88
C ILE A 78 -18.08 12.99 15.72
N PRO A 79 -18.91 14.04 15.75
CA PRO A 79 -20.34 13.89 15.49
C PRO A 79 -20.58 13.30 14.11
N GLN A 80 -21.39 12.22 14.06
CA GLN A 80 -21.81 11.64 12.79
C GLN A 80 -22.85 12.52 12.12
N VAL A 81 -22.86 12.53 10.79
CA VAL A 81 -23.91 13.18 10.00
C VAL A 81 -25.14 12.29 9.93
N GLU A 82 -26.32 12.88 9.69
CA GLU A 82 -27.59 12.13 9.59
C GLU A 82 -27.52 11.04 8.52
N LYS A 83 -26.88 11.32 7.39
CA LYS A 83 -26.75 10.38 6.27
C LYS A 83 -25.32 10.32 5.79
N THR A 84 -24.78 9.11 5.69
CA THR A 84 -23.48 8.84 5.08
C THR A 84 -23.66 8.23 3.70
N PHE A 85 -22.71 8.51 2.80
CA PHE A 85 -22.65 7.87 1.49
C PHE A 85 -22.10 6.45 1.61
N GLY A 86 -22.54 5.58 0.69
CA GLY A 86 -21.93 4.28 0.50
C GLY A 86 -20.54 4.43 -0.14
N PHE A 87 -19.63 3.53 0.21
CA PHE A 87 -18.28 3.55 -0.32
C PHE A 87 -17.69 2.15 -0.44
N TRP A 88 -16.82 1.99 -1.41
CA TRP A 88 -15.97 0.83 -1.55
C TRP A 88 -14.66 1.06 -0.78
N TRP A 89 -14.23 0.02 -0.07
CA TRP A 89 -13.10 0.09 0.85
C TRP A 89 -12.19 -1.12 0.70
N THR A 90 -10.89 -0.89 0.55
CA THR A 90 -9.86 -1.89 0.81
C THR A 90 -9.45 -1.79 2.27
N GLN A 91 -9.97 -2.66 3.10
CA GLN A 91 -9.60 -2.74 4.51
C GLN A 91 -8.26 -3.44 4.67
N THR A 92 -7.36 -2.85 5.41
CA THR A 92 -6.04 -3.37 5.72
C THR A 92 -6.01 -3.84 7.17
N LEU A 93 -5.62 -5.08 7.40
CA LEU A 93 -5.45 -5.67 8.72
C LEU A 93 -3.96 -5.85 9.02
N SER A 94 -3.50 -5.25 10.12
CA SER A 94 -2.10 -5.22 10.55
C SER A 94 -1.89 -6.00 11.86
N PRO A 95 -0.70 -6.61 12.05
CA PRO A 95 -0.40 -7.41 13.24
C PRO A 95 -0.46 -6.67 14.58
N ASP A 96 -0.33 -5.36 14.57
CA ASP A 96 -0.40 -4.51 15.76
C ASP A 96 -1.84 -4.13 16.16
N GLY A 97 -2.83 -4.76 15.54
CA GLY A 97 -4.25 -4.56 15.85
C GLY A 97 -4.89 -3.40 15.09
N TYR A 98 -4.15 -2.76 14.18
CA TYR A 98 -4.75 -1.73 13.34
C TYR A 98 -5.56 -2.35 12.20
N SER A 99 -6.75 -1.82 12.03
CA SER A 99 -7.55 -1.97 10.82
C SER A 99 -7.67 -0.59 10.18
N PHE A 100 -7.04 -0.37 9.06
CA PHE A 100 -7.07 0.91 8.36
C PHE A 100 -7.32 0.68 6.87
N SER A 101 -7.58 1.73 6.15
CA SER A 101 -7.69 1.65 4.71
C SER A 101 -6.73 2.60 4.05
N ASP A 102 -6.33 2.19 2.90
CA ASP A 102 -5.49 3.01 2.08
C ASP A 102 -6.21 3.65 0.91
N GLY A 103 -7.30 3.11 0.47
CA GLY A 103 -8.11 3.67 -0.59
C GLY A 103 -9.60 3.53 -0.35
N PHE A 104 -10.32 4.62 -0.61
CA PHE A 104 -11.77 4.66 -0.64
C PHE A 104 -12.25 5.29 -1.94
N ILE A 105 -13.38 4.82 -2.43
CA ILE A 105 -14.20 5.54 -3.41
C ILE A 105 -15.66 5.48 -2.98
N ASN A 106 -16.32 6.63 -2.90
CA ASN A 106 -17.73 6.69 -2.51
C ASN A 106 -18.69 6.70 -3.70
N GLU A 107 -19.97 6.61 -3.43
CA GLU A 107 -21.03 6.56 -4.46
C GLU A 107 -21.10 7.82 -5.33
N ASN A 108 -20.51 8.95 -4.91
CA ASN A 108 -20.37 10.15 -5.72
C ASN A 108 -19.11 10.11 -6.61
N GLY A 109 -18.30 9.04 -6.57
CA GLY A 109 -17.06 8.90 -7.30
C GLY A 109 -15.89 9.68 -6.69
N VAL A 110 -15.97 10.05 -5.41
CA VAL A 110 -14.86 10.72 -4.71
C VAL A 110 -13.91 9.68 -4.17
N VAL A 111 -12.66 9.77 -4.63
CA VAL A 111 -11.53 8.94 -4.20
C VAL A 111 -10.73 9.67 -3.13
N VAL A 112 -10.24 8.95 -2.13
CA VAL A 112 -9.26 9.44 -1.17
C VAL A 112 -8.19 8.38 -0.89
N VAL A 113 -6.93 8.76 -1.10
CA VAL A 113 -5.72 8.01 -0.74
C VAL A 113 -4.74 8.91 0.00
N SER A 114 -3.69 8.37 0.60
CA SER A 114 -2.79 9.23 1.38
C SER A 114 -1.36 8.71 1.53
N ASN A 115 -0.40 9.61 1.68
CA ASN A 115 1.01 9.32 1.89
C ASN A 115 1.51 10.01 3.16
N ASN A 116 2.26 9.31 3.99
CA ASN A 116 2.95 9.92 5.13
C ASN A 116 4.02 10.90 4.61
N CYS A 117 4.07 12.12 5.11
CA CYS A 117 5.04 13.12 4.65
C CYS A 117 5.89 13.75 5.76
N ASN A 118 5.67 13.45 7.01
CA ASN A 118 6.34 14.03 8.19
C ASN A 118 6.86 15.46 7.99
N VAL A 119 6.41 16.39 8.76
CA VAL A 119 6.83 17.81 8.70
C VAL A 119 7.99 18.10 9.67
N THR A 120 8.76 19.16 9.40
CA THR A 120 9.93 19.55 10.20
C THR A 120 9.55 20.22 11.50
N ILE A 121 8.54 21.06 11.46
CA ILE A 121 8.16 21.90 12.61
C ILE A 121 7.36 21.05 13.56
N GLU A 122 8.04 20.52 14.58
CA GLU A 122 7.43 19.80 15.69
C GLU A 122 7.03 20.81 16.77
N GLU A 123 5.74 20.94 17.00
CA GLU A 123 5.23 21.74 18.09
C GLU A 123 4.60 20.85 19.16
N LYS A 124 4.68 21.30 20.41
CA LYS A 124 3.78 20.83 21.48
C LYS A 124 2.42 21.45 21.22
N GLU A 125 1.76 20.96 20.18
CA GLU A 125 0.43 21.40 19.83
C GLU A 125 -0.59 20.87 20.83
N THR A 126 -1.55 21.71 21.16
CA THR A 126 -2.74 21.28 21.87
C THR A 126 -3.76 20.78 20.86
N PHE A 127 -4.29 19.60 21.09
CA PHE A 127 -5.35 19.04 20.27
C PHE A 127 -6.67 19.11 21.00
N ASN A 128 -7.73 19.49 20.30
CA ASN A 128 -9.06 19.44 20.89
C ASN A 128 -9.52 17.97 20.94
N GLU A 129 -9.92 17.52 22.12
CA GLU A 129 -10.41 16.16 22.37
C GLU A 129 -9.45 15.04 21.94
N GLY A 130 -8.14 15.31 21.89
CA GLY A 130 -7.12 14.35 21.47
C GLY A 130 -6.72 14.45 19.99
N GLY A 131 -7.41 15.29 19.19
CA GLY A 131 -7.10 15.49 17.78
C GLY A 131 -7.64 14.42 16.86
N ILE A 132 -7.28 14.50 15.58
CA ILE A 132 -7.73 13.57 14.52
C ILE A 132 -6.54 13.02 13.73
N GLY A 133 -6.64 11.79 13.27
CA GLY A 133 -5.59 11.10 12.51
C GLY A 133 -6.11 10.48 11.22
N TYR A 134 -5.78 9.23 10.98
CA TYR A 134 -6.09 8.50 9.73
C TYR A 134 -7.58 8.38 9.42
N GLY A 135 -8.45 8.49 10.42
CA GLY A 135 -9.90 8.47 10.28
C GLY A 135 -10.46 9.53 9.33
N ILE A 136 -9.72 10.60 9.03
CA ILE A 136 -10.11 11.63 8.04
C ILE A 136 -10.46 11.00 6.69
N ARG A 137 -9.72 9.99 6.23
CA ARG A 137 -10.00 9.31 4.94
C ARG A 137 -11.43 8.77 4.88
N ARG A 138 -11.81 8.04 5.91
CA ARG A 138 -13.15 7.46 5.99
C ARG A 138 -14.23 8.52 6.15
N ILE A 139 -14.00 9.56 6.96
CA ILE A 139 -14.96 10.66 7.09
C ILE A 139 -15.19 11.37 5.74
N VAL A 140 -14.11 11.57 4.97
CA VAL A 140 -14.23 12.12 3.61
C VAL A 140 -15.04 11.18 2.72
N ALA A 141 -14.76 9.87 2.74
CA ALA A 141 -15.53 8.89 1.97
C ALA A 141 -17.02 8.88 2.35
N GLU A 142 -17.34 8.95 3.63
CA GLU A 142 -18.71 8.96 4.14
C GLU A 142 -19.49 10.23 3.81
N ARG A 143 -18.82 11.37 3.55
CA ARG A 143 -19.49 12.69 3.54
C ARG A 143 -19.27 13.51 2.29
N ALA A 144 -18.20 13.27 1.52
CA ALA A 144 -17.85 14.14 0.41
C ALA A 144 -18.73 13.94 -0.83
N LYS A 145 -19.23 15.03 -1.37
CA LYS A 145 -20.01 15.08 -2.61
C LYS A 145 -19.15 15.35 -3.84
N SER A 146 -17.95 15.89 -3.63
CA SER A 146 -16.96 16.19 -4.66
C SER A 146 -15.57 16.22 -4.06
N ALA A 147 -14.53 16.25 -4.90
CA ALA A 147 -13.15 16.37 -4.43
C ALA A 147 -12.95 17.64 -3.58
N ARG A 148 -13.46 18.77 -4.02
CA ARG A 148 -13.37 20.04 -3.29
C ARG A 148 -14.10 19.99 -1.95
N ASP A 149 -15.27 19.35 -1.90
CA ASP A 149 -16.02 19.14 -0.66
C ASP A 149 -15.22 18.27 0.32
N GLY A 150 -14.58 17.21 -0.16
CA GLY A 150 -13.69 16.36 0.63
C GLY A 150 -12.50 17.12 1.21
N VAL A 151 -11.88 18.01 0.44
CA VAL A 151 -10.81 18.90 0.92
C VAL A 151 -11.33 19.83 2.00
N ASN A 152 -12.50 20.43 1.83
CA ASN A 152 -13.09 21.32 2.83
C ASN A 152 -13.42 20.57 4.13
N ILE A 153 -13.98 19.35 4.06
CA ILE A 153 -14.21 18.48 5.22
C ILE A 153 -12.89 18.21 5.97
N ALA A 154 -11.81 17.88 5.27
CA ALA A 154 -10.50 17.65 5.89
C ALA A 154 -9.96 18.91 6.57
N ILE A 155 -10.11 20.08 5.94
CA ILE A 155 -9.72 21.39 6.49
C ILE A 155 -10.52 21.71 7.76
N ASP A 156 -11.83 21.53 7.73
CA ASP A 156 -12.70 21.85 8.88
C ASP A 156 -12.39 20.96 10.09
N LEU A 157 -12.13 19.67 9.84
CA LEU A 157 -11.70 18.73 10.88
C LEU A 157 -10.32 19.12 11.44
N GLN A 158 -9.37 19.47 10.56
CA GLN A 158 -8.04 19.95 10.96
C GLN A 158 -8.14 21.21 11.84
N LYS A 159 -8.91 22.19 11.43
CA LYS A 159 -9.13 23.43 12.18
C LYS A 159 -9.77 23.18 13.53
N LYS A 160 -10.74 22.27 13.59
CA LYS A 160 -11.52 22.02 14.80
C LYS A 160 -10.75 21.17 15.81
N TYR A 161 -10.16 20.08 15.38
CA TYR A 161 -9.58 19.08 16.29
C TYR A 161 -8.05 19.10 16.33
N GLY A 162 -7.39 19.50 15.25
CA GLY A 162 -5.96 19.37 15.04
C GLY A 162 -5.54 17.96 14.63
N TYR A 163 -4.51 17.85 13.82
CA TYR A 163 -3.96 16.58 13.34
C TYR A 163 -2.83 16.12 14.26
N PHE A 164 -2.94 14.95 14.88
CA PHE A 164 -1.99 14.54 15.92
C PHE A 164 -0.75 13.79 15.38
N HIS A 165 -0.78 13.26 14.14
CA HIS A 165 0.41 12.68 13.53
C HIS A 165 1.37 13.76 13.01
N MET A 166 2.59 13.33 12.62
CA MET A 166 3.66 14.24 12.18
C MET A 166 3.41 14.93 10.84
N GLY A 167 2.44 14.47 10.07
CA GLY A 167 2.05 15.05 8.80
C GLY A 167 1.72 14.00 7.75
N ARG A 168 0.72 14.28 6.93
CA ARG A 168 0.26 13.40 5.86
C ARG A 168 -0.29 14.21 4.69
N THR A 169 0.02 13.76 3.48
CA THR A 169 -0.60 14.28 2.27
C THR A 169 -1.76 13.38 1.89
N TYR A 170 -2.96 13.93 1.79
CA TYR A 170 -4.14 13.26 1.25
C TYR A 170 -4.32 13.69 -0.20
N THR A 171 -4.54 12.72 -1.08
CA THR A 171 -4.98 12.95 -2.46
C THR A 171 -6.47 12.68 -2.52
N ILE A 172 -7.25 13.70 -2.87
CA ILE A 172 -8.71 13.63 -2.96
C ILE A 172 -9.10 14.03 -4.39
N ALA A 173 -9.78 13.14 -5.09
CA ALA A 173 -10.10 13.34 -6.50
C ALA A 173 -11.52 12.90 -6.84
N ASP A 174 -12.11 13.55 -7.84
CA ASP A 174 -13.32 13.12 -8.51
C ASP A 174 -13.14 13.27 -10.04
N ARG A 175 -14.19 13.08 -10.80
CA ARG A 175 -14.18 13.23 -12.27
C ARG A 175 -13.80 14.62 -12.76
N ASN A 176 -13.90 15.65 -11.93
CA ASN A 176 -13.74 17.06 -12.34
C ASN A 176 -12.37 17.61 -11.96
N GLU A 177 -11.87 17.23 -10.77
CA GLU A 177 -10.64 17.78 -10.23
C GLU A 177 -9.97 16.83 -9.24
N ALA A 178 -8.67 17.03 -9.03
CA ALA A 178 -7.88 16.33 -8.04
C ALA A 178 -7.12 17.36 -7.18
N TRP A 179 -7.04 17.05 -5.89
CA TRP A 179 -6.37 17.87 -4.88
C TRP A 179 -5.37 17.05 -4.09
N GLN A 180 -4.27 17.68 -3.74
CA GLN A 180 -3.32 17.17 -2.75
C GLN A 180 -3.32 18.12 -1.56
N ILE A 181 -3.66 17.63 -0.37
CA ILE A 181 -3.69 18.40 0.86
C ILE A 181 -2.72 17.82 1.88
N VAL A 182 -1.77 18.64 2.35
CA VAL A 182 -0.90 18.34 3.48
C VAL A 182 -1.59 18.79 4.76
N LEU A 183 -1.89 17.85 5.64
CA LEU A 183 -2.28 18.12 7.02
C LEU A 183 -1.03 17.97 7.88
N MET A 184 -0.66 19.04 8.54
CA MET A 184 0.51 19.10 9.44
C MET A 184 0.07 18.83 10.88
N ARG A 185 1.01 18.40 11.72
CA ARG A 185 0.74 18.31 13.14
C ARG A 185 0.19 19.64 13.67
N GLY A 186 -0.87 19.59 14.49
CA GLY A 186 -1.62 20.78 14.90
C GLY A 186 -2.71 21.16 13.93
N HIS A 187 -2.96 22.44 13.73
CA HIS A 187 -4.13 22.96 13.02
C HIS A 187 -3.82 23.50 11.60
N ARG A 188 -2.58 23.38 11.11
CA ARG A 188 -2.16 23.97 9.84
C ARG A 188 -2.24 22.99 8.68
N TYR A 189 -2.57 23.53 7.52
CA TYR A 189 -2.72 22.77 6.28
C TYR A 189 -2.29 23.60 5.07
N VAL A 190 -1.92 22.90 4.00
CA VAL A 190 -1.76 23.46 2.66
C VAL A 190 -2.31 22.47 1.65
N ALA A 191 -3.18 22.93 0.75
CA ALA A 191 -3.72 22.14 -0.34
C ALA A 191 -3.44 22.82 -1.68
N ARG A 192 -3.16 21.99 -2.70
CA ARG A 192 -3.09 22.45 -4.08
C ARG A 192 -4.01 21.60 -4.98
N ARG A 193 -4.66 22.22 -5.94
CA ARG A 193 -5.31 21.54 -7.04
C ARG A 193 -4.25 21.05 -8.02
N VAL A 194 -4.38 19.83 -8.52
CA VAL A 194 -3.61 19.32 -9.65
C VAL A 194 -4.19 19.93 -10.92
N ALA A 195 -3.36 20.54 -11.76
CA ALA A 195 -3.84 21.14 -12.99
C ALA A 195 -4.28 20.05 -14.00
N ASP A 196 -5.22 20.40 -14.87
CA ASP A 196 -5.83 19.43 -15.79
C ASP A 196 -4.81 18.84 -16.78
N ASN A 197 -3.73 19.56 -17.09
CA ASN A 197 -2.65 19.14 -18.00
C ASN A 197 -1.40 18.62 -17.29
N GLU A 198 -1.45 18.39 -15.98
CA GLU A 198 -0.32 17.93 -15.18
C GLU A 198 -0.36 16.43 -14.87
N VAL A 199 0.84 15.87 -14.68
CA VAL A 199 1.07 14.64 -13.90
C VAL A 199 1.73 15.04 -12.58
N ALA A 200 0.99 14.91 -11.49
CA ALA A 200 1.48 15.15 -10.14
C ALA A 200 1.85 13.81 -9.47
N PHE A 201 2.83 13.84 -8.59
CA PHE A 201 3.31 12.63 -7.92
C PHE A 201 3.82 12.96 -6.53
N LEU A 202 3.81 11.95 -5.67
CA LEU A 202 4.42 12.07 -4.35
C LEU A 202 4.84 10.71 -3.80
N ALA A 203 6.00 10.70 -3.16
CA ALA A 203 6.46 9.65 -2.26
C ALA A 203 6.08 10.02 -0.80
N ASN A 204 6.89 9.62 0.18
CA ASN A 204 6.65 9.99 1.58
C ASN A 204 7.38 11.30 1.96
N ALA A 205 7.20 12.30 1.12
CA ALA A 205 7.74 13.63 1.29
C ALA A 205 6.79 14.67 0.69
N ILE A 206 6.84 15.91 1.17
CA ILE A 206 6.08 17.01 0.58
C ILE A 206 6.57 17.24 -0.85
N SER A 207 5.68 17.16 -1.84
CA SER A 207 6.00 17.42 -3.23
C SER A 207 5.88 18.90 -3.61
N PHE A 208 4.97 19.64 -2.97
CA PHE A 208 4.75 21.06 -3.27
C PHE A 208 6.01 21.88 -2.95
N ASP A 209 6.29 22.85 -3.80
CA ASP A 209 7.40 23.77 -3.55
C ASP A 209 6.91 25.21 -3.46
N LYS A 210 6.96 25.92 -4.56
CA LYS A 210 6.43 27.29 -4.65
C LYS A 210 4.95 27.25 -5.01
N LEU A 211 4.15 27.97 -4.24
CA LEU A 211 2.71 28.07 -4.43
C LEU A 211 2.31 29.54 -4.47
N ASP A 212 1.36 29.88 -5.33
CA ASP A 212 0.72 31.19 -5.32
C ASP A 212 -0.44 31.20 -4.32
N PHE A 213 -0.17 31.65 -3.09
CA PHE A 213 -1.19 31.73 -2.03
C PHE A 213 -2.28 32.78 -2.29
N LYS A 214 -2.17 33.58 -3.35
CA LYS A 214 -3.24 34.49 -3.80
C LYS A 214 -4.24 33.79 -4.70
N ASP A 215 -3.85 32.69 -5.33
CA ASP A 215 -4.75 31.87 -6.16
C ASP A 215 -5.62 30.95 -5.28
N THR A 216 -6.61 31.53 -4.62
CA THR A 216 -7.52 30.78 -3.72
C THR A 216 -8.42 29.77 -4.44
N LYS A 217 -8.43 29.77 -5.77
CA LYS A 217 -9.11 28.75 -6.56
C LYS A 217 -8.33 27.44 -6.58
N ASN A 218 -7.01 27.51 -6.67
CA ASN A 218 -6.14 26.34 -6.83
C ASN A 218 -5.24 26.06 -5.62
N VAL A 219 -5.15 27.00 -4.67
CA VAL A 219 -4.37 26.85 -3.44
C VAL A 219 -5.20 27.24 -2.23
N LEU A 220 -5.23 26.36 -1.23
CA LEU A 220 -5.85 26.63 0.06
C LEU A 220 -4.79 26.40 1.15
N ALA A 221 -4.64 27.35 2.06
CA ALA A 221 -3.67 27.26 3.11
C ALA A 221 -4.18 27.92 4.40
N SER A 222 -3.59 27.51 5.53
CA SER A 222 -3.75 28.28 6.78
C SER A 222 -3.27 29.70 6.57
N PRO A 223 -4.00 30.71 7.06
CA PRO A 223 -3.69 32.12 6.79
C PRO A 223 -2.29 32.55 7.25
N ASP A 224 -1.78 31.90 8.27
CA ASP A 224 -0.50 32.19 8.93
C ASP A 224 0.66 31.32 8.47
N ILE A 225 0.53 30.58 7.35
CA ILE A 225 1.50 29.56 6.96
C ILE A 225 2.91 30.11 6.73
N ILE A 226 3.04 31.31 6.18
CA ILE A 226 4.34 31.95 5.93
C ILE A 226 4.89 32.57 7.22
N GLU A 227 4.05 33.32 7.93
CA GLU A 227 4.40 33.96 9.21
C GLU A 227 4.85 32.93 10.25
N HIS A 228 4.15 31.82 10.34
CA HIS A 228 4.52 30.69 11.20
C HIS A 228 5.91 30.11 10.83
N ALA A 229 6.20 29.94 9.54
CA ALA A 229 7.52 29.47 9.11
C ALA A 229 8.63 30.46 9.49
N ILE A 230 8.35 31.78 9.43
CA ILE A 230 9.27 32.83 9.86
C ILE A 230 9.46 32.79 11.37
N GLU A 231 8.38 32.73 12.14
CA GLU A 231 8.39 32.65 13.61
C GLU A 231 9.21 31.47 14.12
N LYS A 232 9.07 30.32 13.46
CA LYS A 232 9.83 29.09 13.79
C LYS A 232 11.27 29.09 13.24
N GLY A 233 11.70 30.11 12.52
CA GLY A 233 13.03 30.21 11.92
C GLY A 233 13.24 29.23 10.75
N ALA A 234 12.18 28.64 10.22
CA ALA A 234 12.21 27.72 9.10
C ALA A 234 12.27 28.43 7.73
N TYR A 235 11.93 29.71 7.72
CA TYR A 235 12.06 30.59 6.56
C TYR A 235 12.48 32.00 6.99
N LYS A 236 13.36 32.60 6.20
CA LYS A 236 13.78 34.00 6.35
C LYS A 236 13.66 34.70 5.00
N PRO A 237 12.70 35.62 4.83
CA PRO A 237 12.56 36.34 3.56
C PRO A 237 13.78 37.20 3.28
N ALA A 238 14.20 37.30 2.02
CA ALA A 238 15.31 38.14 1.59
C ALA A 238 15.02 39.62 1.82
N LYS A 239 13.76 40.02 1.72
CA LYS A 239 13.26 41.36 2.00
C LYS A 239 11.96 41.26 2.81
N ALA A 240 11.85 42.04 3.86
CA ALA A 240 10.65 42.08 4.70
C ALA A 240 9.39 42.36 3.85
N GLY A 241 8.38 41.50 3.99
CA GLY A 241 7.12 41.58 3.25
C GLY A 241 7.15 41.05 1.81
N ASP A 242 8.28 40.61 1.31
CA ASP A 242 8.41 39.89 0.04
C ASP A 242 8.59 38.39 0.30
N TYR A 243 7.58 37.59 -0.06
CA TYR A 243 7.52 36.15 0.12
C TYR A 243 7.58 35.40 -1.21
N SER A 244 8.04 36.05 -2.29
CA SER A 244 8.09 35.46 -3.64
C SER A 244 9.04 34.28 -3.75
N ASP A 245 10.03 34.18 -2.85
CA ASP A 245 10.98 33.08 -2.74
C ASP A 245 10.56 31.97 -1.75
N PHE A 246 9.39 32.13 -1.10
CA PHE A 246 8.92 31.14 -0.15
C PHE A 246 8.73 29.77 -0.79
N SER A 247 9.37 28.74 -0.23
CA SER A 247 9.22 27.34 -0.61
C SER A 247 8.60 26.58 0.55
N PHE A 248 7.36 26.14 0.36
CA PHE A 248 6.63 25.38 1.38
C PHE A 248 7.40 24.10 1.74
N ARG A 249 7.87 23.39 0.74
CA ARG A 249 8.64 22.15 0.91
C ARG A 249 9.91 22.39 1.74
N LYS A 250 10.68 23.44 1.47
CA LYS A 250 11.91 23.74 2.20
C LYS A 250 11.64 24.19 3.64
N ALA A 251 10.56 24.94 3.87
CA ALA A 251 10.19 25.44 5.19
C ALA A 251 9.66 24.31 6.10
N TYR A 252 8.85 23.41 5.57
CA TYR A 252 8.09 22.43 6.37
C TYR A 252 8.56 20.98 6.27
N GLN A 253 9.56 20.67 5.44
CA GLN A 253 10.08 19.33 5.27
C GLN A 253 11.56 19.23 5.64
N PRO A 254 11.99 18.32 6.53
CA PRO A 254 13.40 18.07 6.76
C PRO A 254 14.10 17.68 5.46
N GLU A 255 15.23 18.29 5.14
CA GLU A 255 16.01 17.91 3.96
C GLU A 255 16.38 16.43 3.99
N ALA A 256 16.80 15.94 5.14
CA ALA A 256 17.10 14.52 5.35
C ALA A 256 15.94 13.59 4.90
N ARG A 257 14.69 14.03 5.02
CA ARG A 257 13.53 13.26 4.57
C ARG A 257 13.43 13.18 3.05
N ARG A 258 13.72 14.27 2.36
CA ARG A 258 13.68 14.34 0.88
C ARG A 258 14.76 13.48 0.22
N VAL A 259 15.97 13.49 0.81
CA VAL A 259 17.13 12.77 0.26
C VAL A 259 17.16 11.28 0.64
N LEU A 260 16.24 10.81 1.50
CA LEU A 260 16.15 9.38 1.80
C LEU A 260 16.03 8.58 0.49
N PRO A 261 16.84 7.53 0.28
CA PRO A 261 16.80 6.73 -0.95
C PRO A 261 15.37 6.31 -1.32
N ARG A 262 14.63 5.74 -0.38
CA ARG A 262 13.23 5.33 -0.59
C ARG A 262 12.26 6.45 -1.01
N ASN A 263 12.59 7.72 -0.83
CA ASN A 263 11.76 8.84 -1.31
C ASN A 263 12.24 9.33 -2.67
N LYS A 264 13.54 9.60 -2.80
CA LYS A 264 14.10 10.19 -4.02
C LYS A 264 14.14 9.21 -5.18
N GLU A 265 14.52 7.94 -4.94
CA GLU A 265 14.66 6.96 -6.02
C GLU A 265 13.30 6.66 -6.70
N ARG A 266 12.22 6.57 -5.92
CA ARG A 266 10.88 6.40 -6.49
C ARG A 266 10.45 7.59 -7.37
N VAL A 267 10.75 8.82 -6.92
CA VAL A 267 10.46 10.02 -7.71
C VAL A 267 11.32 10.06 -8.97
N PHE A 268 12.62 9.75 -8.86
CA PHE A 268 13.52 9.73 -10.02
C PHE A 268 13.11 8.66 -11.03
N THR A 269 12.74 7.46 -10.56
CA THR A 269 12.22 6.39 -11.40
C THR A 269 11.01 6.85 -12.21
N LEU A 270 10.01 7.47 -11.57
CA LEU A 270 8.84 7.99 -12.28
C LEU A 270 9.22 9.08 -13.29
N LEU A 271 10.05 10.04 -12.88
CA LEU A 271 10.48 11.13 -13.76
C LEU A 271 11.24 10.60 -14.97
N GLU A 272 12.09 9.59 -14.80
CA GLU A 272 12.77 8.94 -15.92
C GLU A 272 11.77 8.24 -16.84
N MET A 273 10.78 7.52 -16.30
CA MET A 273 9.73 6.88 -17.10
C MET A 273 8.87 7.90 -17.89
N LEU A 274 8.63 9.09 -17.32
CA LEU A 274 7.85 10.14 -17.96
C LEU A 274 8.63 10.93 -19.02
N THR A 275 9.93 11.19 -18.78
CA THR A 275 10.72 12.13 -19.56
C THR A 275 11.84 11.50 -20.37
N GLY A 276 12.22 10.25 -20.07
CA GLY A 276 13.41 9.59 -20.61
C GLY A 276 14.74 10.19 -20.10
N ARG A 277 14.67 11.15 -19.16
CA ARG A 277 15.83 11.86 -18.61
C ARG A 277 16.18 11.34 -17.22
N GLU A 278 17.46 11.10 -16.94
CA GLU A 278 17.96 10.77 -15.61
C GLU A 278 17.97 12.00 -14.70
N TYR A 279 17.53 11.83 -13.46
CA TYR A 279 17.54 12.83 -12.39
C TYR A 279 18.49 12.39 -11.28
N LYS A 280 19.29 13.33 -10.75
CA LYS A 280 20.34 13.04 -9.74
C LYS A 280 20.21 13.90 -8.48
N ASP A 281 19.65 15.10 -8.60
CA ASP A 281 19.50 16.03 -7.49
C ASP A 281 18.01 16.20 -7.13
N VAL A 282 17.69 16.03 -5.86
CA VAL A 282 16.33 16.24 -5.32
C VAL A 282 15.87 17.69 -5.45
N ASN A 283 16.77 18.64 -5.69
CA ASN A 283 16.41 20.04 -5.92
C ASN A 283 15.99 20.33 -7.36
N ASP A 284 16.30 19.42 -8.28
CA ASP A 284 16.04 19.58 -9.72
C ASP A 284 14.70 18.97 -10.16
N TYR A 285 14.03 18.19 -9.31
CA TYR A 285 12.75 17.62 -9.70
C TYR A 285 11.56 18.56 -9.43
N PRO A 286 10.63 18.68 -10.38
CA PRO A 286 9.43 19.50 -10.22
C PRO A 286 8.43 18.85 -9.27
N ALA A 287 7.50 19.63 -8.75
CA ALA A 287 6.36 19.12 -7.96
C ALA A 287 5.33 18.35 -8.83
N ALA A 288 5.28 18.67 -10.11
CA ALA A 288 4.47 18.02 -11.14
C ALA A 288 5.05 18.34 -12.52
N LEU A 289 4.64 17.58 -13.53
CA LEU A 289 5.06 17.74 -14.91
C LEU A 289 3.86 18.04 -15.80
N VAL A 290 3.98 19.07 -16.65
CA VAL A 290 3.13 19.19 -17.84
C VAL A 290 3.69 18.24 -18.89
N VAL A 291 2.86 17.30 -19.38
CA VAL A 291 3.28 16.26 -20.31
C VAL A 291 2.82 16.57 -21.73
N GLU A 292 3.69 16.34 -22.71
CA GLU A 292 3.35 16.49 -24.12
C GLU A 292 2.54 15.30 -24.64
N LYS A 293 2.89 14.09 -24.17
CA LYS A 293 2.18 12.86 -24.53
C LYS A 293 1.19 12.51 -23.43
N LYS A 294 -0.05 12.29 -23.83
CA LYS A 294 -1.11 11.87 -22.92
C LYS A 294 -0.82 10.49 -22.30
N ILE A 295 -1.10 10.38 -21.03
CA ILE A 295 -0.84 9.19 -20.22
C ILE A 295 -2.09 8.31 -20.20
N SER A 296 -1.92 7.03 -20.52
CA SER A 296 -3.00 6.04 -20.45
C SER A 296 -3.08 5.37 -19.07
N PRO A 297 -4.22 4.73 -18.73
CA PRO A 297 -4.31 3.91 -17.52
C PRO A 297 -3.25 2.79 -17.47
N GLN A 298 -2.91 2.18 -18.62
CA GLN A 298 -1.84 1.19 -18.73
C GLN A 298 -0.47 1.75 -18.35
N GLN A 299 -0.19 3.00 -18.76
CA GLN A 299 1.06 3.66 -18.37
C GLN A 299 1.09 3.96 -16.88
N VAL A 300 -0.05 4.34 -16.26
CA VAL A 300 -0.11 4.50 -14.79
C VAL A 300 0.16 3.16 -14.09
N GLN A 301 -0.40 2.04 -14.57
CA GLN A 301 -0.07 0.72 -14.05
C GLN A 301 1.43 0.40 -14.18
N SER A 302 2.04 0.77 -15.32
CA SER A 302 3.48 0.61 -15.52
C SER A 302 4.29 1.47 -14.54
N PHE A 303 3.84 2.69 -14.24
CA PHE A 303 4.49 3.55 -13.23
C PHE A 303 4.42 2.93 -11.84
N MET A 304 3.27 2.33 -11.46
CA MET A 304 3.12 1.65 -10.17
C MET A 304 4.01 0.41 -10.05
N ARG A 305 4.45 -0.17 -11.17
CA ARG A 305 5.43 -1.28 -11.24
C ARG A 305 6.88 -0.78 -11.33
N GLY A 306 7.14 0.50 -11.25
CA GLY A 306 8.46 1.09 -11.47
C GLY A 306 9.52 0.56 -10.51
N HIS A 307 10.68 0.15 -11.08
CA HIS A 307 11.87 -0.27 -10.36
C HIS A 307 13.04 0.63 -10.70
N SER A 308 13.84 0.99 -9.70
CA SER A 308 15.03 1.80 -9.89
C SER A 308 16.15 0.97 -10.51
N LYS A 309 16.99 1.61 -11.32
CA LYS A 309 18.19 0.98 -11.90
C LYS A 309 19.30 0.74 -10.87
N PHE A 310 19.16 1.32 -9.68
CA PHE A 310 20.18 1.33 -8.65
C PHE A 310 20.05 0.20 -7.63
N GLU A 311 18.98 -0.59 -7.72
CA GLU A 311 18.80 -1.70 -6.80
C GLU A 311 19.81 -2.81 -7.09
N LYS A 312 20.74 -3.04 -6.15
CA LYS A 312 21.61 -4.20 -6.16
C LYS A 312 20.87 -5.37 -5.55
N ARG A 313 20.45 -6.29 -6.37
CA ARG A 313 19.88 -7.57 -5.93
C ARG A 313 21.00 -8.45 -5.38
N LEU A 314 21.06 -8.58 -4.05
CA LEU A 314 22.16 -9.24 -3.35
C LEU A 314 21.90 -10.72 -3.07
N SER A 315 20.65 -11.15 -3.04
CA SER A 315 20.27 -12.44 -2.44
C SER A 315 19.51 -13.39 -3.38
N GLY A 316 19.16 -12.96 -4.56
CA GLY A 316 18.38 -13.75 -5.53
C GLY A 316 16.89 -13.46 -5.53
N TRP A 317 16.38 -12.66 -4.60
CA TRP A 317 15.02 -12.14 -4.60
C TRP A 317 14.85 -11.03 -5.63
N TYR A 318 13.64 -10.87 -6.14
CA TYR A 318 13.33 -9.78 -7.07
C TYR A 318 13.15 -8.45 -6.34
N HIS A 319 12.47 -8.46 -5.18
CA HIS A 319 12.33 -7.30 -4.30
C HIS A 319 13.14 -7.50 -3.02
N GLU A 320 14.09 -6.63 -2.75
CA GLU A 320 14.94 -6.70 -1.58
C GLU A 320 14.85 -5.45 -0.69
N THR A 321 14.36 -4.34 -1.23
CA THR A 321 14.36 -3.04 -0.55
C THR A 321 13.03 -2.29 -0.71
N MET A 322 12.88 -1.20 0.04
CA MET A 322 11.74 -0.29 -0.08
C MET A 322 12.07 0.96 -0.92
N GLN A 323 13.03 0.88 -1.84
CA GLN A 323 13.48 2.03 -2.64
C GLN A 323 12.72 2.20 -3.95
N ASP A 324 12.07 1.14 -4.43
CA ASP A 324 11.31 1.16 -5.68
C ASP A 324 9.88 1.65 -5.49
N ILE A 325 9.21 2.01 -6.59
CA ILE A 325 7.78 2.32 -6.58
C ILE A 325 6.98 1.06 -6.26
N CYS A 326 7.29 -0.06 -6.95
CA CYS A 326 6.88 -1.40 -6.52
C CYS A 326 8.00 -1.97 -5.68
N ASN A 327 7.79 -2.18 -4.41
CA ASN A 327 8.82 -2.58 -3.47
C ASN A 327 8.36 -3.72 -2.58
N ILE A 328 9.28 -4.25 -1.76
CA ILE A 328 8.99 -5.40 -0.90
C ILE A 328 7.83 -5.18 0.06
N GLY A 329 7.59 -3.93 0.48
CA GLY A 329 6.50 -3.57 1.40
C GLY A 329 5.18 -3.27 0.70
N THR A 330 5.12 -3.26 -0.64
CA THR A 330 3.86 -3.00 -1.35
C THR A 330 2.88 -4.14 -1.13
N PHE A 331 1.77 -3.86 -0.47
CA PHE A 331 0.74 -4.85 -0.17
C PHE A 331 -0.60 -4.58 -0.85
N ASP A 332 -0.77 -3.40 -1.46
CA ASP A 332 -1.91 -3.03 -2.30
C ASP A 332 -1.47 -2.03 -3.35
N SER A 333 -2.00 -2.17 -4.56
CA SER A 333 -1.78 -1.22 -5.65
C SER A 333 -3.07 -1.00 -6.40
N VAL A 334 -3.40 0.27 -6.67
CA VAL A 334 -4.66 0.64 -7.30
C VAL A 334 -4.48 1.74 -8.31
N VAL A 335 -5.24 1.68 -9.41
CA VAL A 335 -5.41 2.78 -10.37
C VAL A 335 -6.90 3.07 -10.51
N TYR A 336 -7.31 4.24 -10.07
CA TYR A 336 -8.66 4.76 -10.26
C TYR A 336 -8.73 5.50 -11.60
N GLN A 337 -9.67 5.11 -12.45
CA GLN A 337 -10.02 5.77 -13.71
C GLN A 337 -11.40 6.40 -13.54
N LEU A 338 -11.44 7.71 -13.29
CA LEU A 338 -12.65 8.42 -12.81
C LEU A 338 -13.56 8.79 -13.97
N GLY A 339 -14.56 7.96 -14.20
CA GLY A 339 -15.54 8.14 -15.27
C GLY A 339 -16.43 9.38 -15.10
N ALA A 340 -16.92 9.93 -16.22
CA ALA A 340 -17.86 11.04 -16.22
C ALA A 340 -19.14 10.74 -15.41
N ASP A 341 -19.62 9.51 -15.45
CA ASP A 341 -20.60 8.97 -14.51
C ASP A 341 -19.85 8.19 -13.44
N PRO A 342 -20.01 8.49 -12.13
CA PRO A 342 -19.37 7.75 -11.05
C PRO A 342 -19.54 6.24 -11.14
N LYS A 343 -20.71 5.76 -11.61
CA LYS A 343 -21.03 4.34 -11.78
C LYS A 343 -20.20 3.66 -12.87
N LEU A 344 -19.65 4.44 -13.81
CA LEU A 344 -18.75 3.95 -14.86
C LEU A 344 -17.26 4.14 -14.52
N THR A 345 -16.96 4.57 -13.31
CA THR A 345 -15.58 4.56 -12.79
C THR A 345 -15.06 3.14 -12.75
N VAL A 346 -13.80 2.97 -13.15
CA VAL A 346 -13.11 1.67 -13.09
C VAL A 346 -11.98 1.77 -12.07
N VAL A 347 -11.91 0.78 -11.20
CA VAL A 347 -10.78 0.55 -10.31
C VAL A 347 -10.01 -0.65 -10.82
N TRP A 348 -8.74 -0.44 -11.11
CA TRP A 348 -7.78 -1.48 -11.45
C TRP A 348 -6.98 -1.77 -10.19
N ARG A 349 -7.15 -2.93 -9.60
CA ARG A 349 -6.48 -3.29 -8.35
C ARG A 349 -5.58 -4.49 -8.51
N SER A 350 -4.41 -4.40 -7.91
CA SER A 350 -3.46 -5.49 -7.71
C SER A 350 -3.39 -5.82 -6.21
N ALA A 351 -3.72 -7.07 -5.86
CA ALA A 351 -3.77 -7.52 -4.46
C ALA A 351 -2.37 -7.88 -3.96
N GLY A 352 -1.52 -6.89 -3.75
CA GLY A 352 -0.12 -7.03 -3.39
C GLY A 352 0.80 -6.24 -4.31
N ARG A 353 2.05 -6.72 -4.48
CA ARG A 353 3.03 -6.10 -5.37
C ARG A 353 2.59 -6.21 -6.83
N PRO A 354 2.42 -5.08 -7.54
CA PRO A 354 1.87 -5.12 -8.89
C PRO A 354 2.78 -5.79 -9.93
N SER A 355 4.05 -6.00 -9.63
CA SER A 355 4.95 -6.79 -10.49
C SER A 355 4.65 -8.29 -10.47
N GLU A 356 4.12 -8.81 -9.36
CA GLU A 356 3.77 -10.23 -9.17
C GLU A 356 2.25 -10.48 -9.16
N GLN A 357 1.45 -9.46 -9.47
CA GLN A 357 -0.01 -9.55 -9.47
C GLN A 357 -0.61 -8.97 -10.76
N LEU A 358 -1.85 -9.33 -11.04
CA LEU A 358 -2.64 -8.77 -12.12
C LEU A 358 -3.37 -7.50 -11.68
N TYR A 359 -3.43 -6.49 -12.53
CA TYR A 359 -4.39 -5.41 -12.34
C TYR A 359 -5.78 -5.87 -12.77
N THR A 360 -6.60 -6.19 -11.79
CA THR A 360 -7.95 -6.69 -11.95
C THR A 360 -8.94 -5.52 -12.01
N PRO A 361 -9.67 -5.34 -13.12
CA PRO A 361 -10.63 -4.25 -13.26
C PRO A 361 -11.94 -4.55 -12.52
N SER A 362 -12.53 -3.51 -11.96
CA SER A 362 -13.88 -3.57 -11.40
C SER A 362 -14.61 -2.24 -11.51
N PHE A 363 -15.95 -2.32 -11.48
CA PHE A 363 -16.87 -1.19 -11.30
C PHE A 363 -17.27 -1.12 -9.82
N PRO A 364 -16.55 -0.39 -8.96
CA PRO A 364 -16.71 -0.50 -7.52
C PRO A 364 -18.10 -0.07 -7.05
N LEU A 365 -18.74 0.85 -7.77
CA LEU A 365 -20.06 1.38 -7.42
C LEU A 365 -21.23 0.49 -7.88
N ALA A 366 -20.95 -0.64 -8.50
CA ALA A 366 -21.97 -1.65 -8.83
C ALA A 366 -22.39 -2.53 -7.63
N GLY A 367 -22.03 -2.14 -6.43
CA GLY A 367 -22.31 -2.89 -5.21
C GLY A 367 -21.19 -3.85 -4.81
N PRO A 368 -21.39 -4.69 -3.78
CA PRO A 368 -20.40 -5.65 -3.30
C PRO A 368 -20.00 -6.59 -4.45
N ALA A 369 -18.81 -6.40 -4.91
CA ALA A 369 -18.42 -6.82 -6.24
C ALA A 369 -17.58 -8.08 -6.27
N ALA A 370 -17.09 -8.54 -5.13
CA ALA A 370 -16.12 -9.61 -5.10
C ALA A 370 -16.76 -10.95 -4.74
N ALA A 371 -16.18 -12.04 -5.24
CA ALA A 371 -16.40 -13.36 -4.69
C ALA A 371 -16.24 -13.33 -3.16
N GLN A 372 -16.99 -14.14 -2.45
CA GLN A 372 -16.99 -14.18 -0.98
C GLN A 372 -15.57 -14.37 -0.40
N SER A 373 -14.66 -15.05 -1.13
CA SER A 373 -13.26 -15.23 -0.77
C SER A 373 -12.44 -13.93 -0.69
N TYR A 374 -12.85 -12.87 -1.40
CA TYR A 374 -12.23 -11.53 -1.30
C TYR A 374 -12.74 -10.72 -0.12
N MET A 375 -13.92 -11.06 0.33
CA MET A 375 -14.67 -10.38 1.38
C MET A 375 -15.06 -11.39 2.43
N ASP A 376 -14.10 -11.96 3.13
CA ASP A 376 -14.47 -12.87 4.22
C ASP A 376 -15.27 -12.11 5.30
N PRO A 377 -16.59 -12.31 5.41
CA PRO A 377 -17.42 -11.58 6.37
C PRO A 377 -17.04 -11.87 7.81
N ALA A 378 -16.41 -13.02 8.08
CA ALA A 378 -15.97 -13.40 9.42
C ALA A 378 -14.78 -12.58 9.89
N THR A 379 -13.95 -12.07 8.95
CA THR A 379 -12.77 -11.27 9.26
C THR A 379 -12.90 -9.81 8.88
N ALA A 380 -13.82 -9.46 7.98
CA ALA A 380 -14.12 -8.06 7.67
C ALA A 380 -14.70 -7.35 8.91
N THR A 381 -14.29 -6.11 9.13
CA THR A 381 -14.86 -5.27 10.19
C THR A 381 -15.15 -3.88 9.65
N LEU A 382 -16.29 -3.33 10.01
CA LEU A 382 -16.61 -1.93 9.72
C LEU A 382 -15.87 -0.97 10.63
N ALA A 383 -15.31 -1.46 11.75
CA ALA A 383 -14.54 -0.66 12.69
C ALA A 383 -13.12 -0.41 12.15
N GLN A 384 -12.73 0.83 12.05
CA GLN A 384 -11.37 1.23 11.74
C GLN A 384 -10.51 1.17 13.02
N PHE A 385 -9.23 0.76 12.90
CA PHE A 385 -8.27 0.62 14.01
C PHE A 385 -8.64 -0.41 15.11
N HIS A 386 -9.49 -1.38 14.81
CA HIS A 386 -9.95 -2.38 15.77
C HIS A 386 -9.88 -3.80 15.16
N ALA A 387 -8.69 -4.22 14.73
CA ALA A 387 -8.46 -5.59 14.30
C ALA A 387 -8.02 -6.47 15.48
N THR A 388 -8.40 -7.75 15.45
CA THR A 388 -7.88 -8.75 16.37
C THR A 388 -6.84 -9.63 15.67
N ALA A 389 -5.93 -10.24 16.44
CA ALA A 389 -4.94 -11.14 15.87
C ALA A 389 -5.59 -12.30 15.08
N GLN A 390 -6.72 -12.82 15.54
CA GLN A 390 -7.46 -13.92 14.89
C GLN A 390 -7.92 -13.57 13.47
N GLN A 391 -8.13 -12.30 13.16
CA GLN A 391 -8.46 -11.85 11.80
C GLN A 391 -7.29 -12.03 10.82
N LEU A 392 -6.09 -12.27 11.32
CA LEU A 392 -4.88 -12.58 10.57
C LEU A 392 -4.59 -14.09 10.47
N ASP A 393 -5.45 -14.94 11.03
CA ASP A 393 -5.31 -16.39 10.87
C ASP A 393 -5.30 -16.78 9.39
N TYR A 394 -4.36 -17.64 9.01
CA TYR A 394 -4.35 -18.19 7.65
C TYR A 394 -5.64 -18.97 7.38
N SER A 395 -6.17 -18.79 6.18
CA SER A 395 -7.27 -19.59 5.65
C SER A 395 -7.10 -19.77 4.14
N ALA A 396 -7.09 -21.00 3.68
CA ALA A 396 -7.01 -21.33 2.26
C ALA A 396 -8.21 -20.80 1.46
N ASP A 397 -9.34 -20.55 2.11
CA ASP A 397 -10.56 -20.03 1.48
C ASP A 397 -10.52 -18.52 1.24
N ARG A 398 -9.52 -17.83 1.79
CA ARG A 398 -9.36 -16.38 1.60
C ARG A 398 -8.41 -16.09 0.45
N ALA A 399 -8.93 -15.43 -0.58
CA ALA A 399 -8.20 -15.09 -1.80
C ALA A 399 -6.84 -14.41 -1.55
N ILE A 400 -6.76 -13.55 -0.52
CA ILE A 400 -5.52 -12.82 -0.21
C ILE A 400 -4.34 -13.75 0.04
N TYR A 401 -4.53 -14.91 0.68
CA TYR A 401 -3.44 -15.85 0.94
C TYR A 401 -2.94 -16.55 -0.31
N THR A 402 -3.82 -16.80 -1.27
CA THR A 402 -3.42 -17.30 -2.60
C THR A 402 -2.59 -16.25 -3.36
N PHE A 403 -2.99 -14.97 -3.31
CA PHE A 403 -2.22 -13.89 -3.92
C PHE A 403 -0.85 -13.71 -3.24
N LEU A 404 -0.79 -13.72 -1.91
CA LEU A 404 0.47 -13.60 -1.18
C LEU A 404 1.41 -14.78 -1.47
N ALA A 405 0.90 -16.01 -1.53
CA ALA A 405 1.70 -17.17 -1.87
C ALA A 405 2.25 -17.09 -3.31
N ALA A 406 1.41 -16.76 -4.28
CA ALA A 406 1.82 -16.57 -5.67
C ALA A 406 2.90 -15.49 -5.79
N GLN A 407 2.70 -14.35 -5.13
CA GLN A 407 3.66 -13.25 -5.09
C GLN A 407 5.03 -13.70 -4.54
N ASN A 408 5.04 -14.44 -3.44
CA ASN A 408 6.28 -14.89 -2.81
C ASN A 408 7.03 -15.91 -3.68
N PHE A 409 6.32 -16.80 -4.38
CA PHE A 409 6.93 -17.71 -5.33
C PHE A 409 7.51 -17.01 -6.56
N ILE A 410 6.76 -16.08 -7.16
CA ILE A 410 7.21 -15.30 -8.32
C ILE A 410 8.44 -14.45 -7.96
N ASP A 411 8.49 -13.91 -6.75
CA ASP A 411 9.59 -13.09 -6.26
C ASP A 411 10.90 -13.88 -6.14
N TRP A 412 10.82 -15.13 -5.68
CA TRP A 412 11.98 -16.02 -5.52
C TRP A 412 12.37 -16.76 -6.80
N MET A 413 11.40 -17.15 -7.66
CA MET A 413 11.60 -18.06 -8.79
C MET A 413 11.60 -17.30 -10.12
N PRO A 414 12.76 -16.97 -10.72
CA PRO A 414 12.86 -16.18 -11.97
C PRO A 414 12.12 -16.81 -13.16
N GLU A 415 12.06 -18.14 -13.24
CA GLU A 415 11.35 -18.83 -14.31
C GLU A 415 9.83 -18.64 -14.20
N GLU A 416 9.30 -18.71 -12.97
CA GLU A 416 7.87 -18.48 -12.73
C GLU A 416 7.51 -17.01 -12.97
N ARG A 417 8.38 -16.08 -12.61
CA ARG A 417 8.21 -14.67 -12.93
C ARG A 417 8.11 -14.44 -14.44
N ALA A 418 9.05 -14.99 -15.21
CA ALA A 418 9.04 -14.82 -16.67
C ALA A 418 7.77 -15.40 -17.33
N LYS A 419 7.25 -16.51 -16.80
CA LYS A 419 5.96 -17.06 -17.23
C LYS A 419 4.81 -16.14 -16.86
N PHE A 420 4.80 -15.64 -15.61
CA PHE A 420 3.75 -14.79 -15.10
C PHE A 420 3.69 -13.43 -15.81
N GLU A 421 4.81 -12.83 -16.18
CA GLU A 421 4.87 -11.59 -16.96
C GLU A 421 4.13 -11.71 -18.31
N ASN A 422 4.19 -12.88 -18.95
CA ASN A 422 3.44 -13.14 -20.18
C ASN A 422 1.93 -13.27 -19.90
N VAL A 423 1.55 -13.96 -18.82
CA VAL A 423 0.15 -14.07 -18.38
C VAL A 423 -0.40 -12.68 -18.04
N GLN A 424 0.35 -11.88 -17.27
CA GLN A 424 0.00 -10.53 -16.87
C GLN A 424 -0.27 -9.65 -18.10
N LYS A 425 0.65 -9.65 -19.06
CA LYS A 425 0.49 -8.87 -20.30
C LYS A 425 -0.74 -9.29 -21.10
N ALA A 426 -0.98 -10.58 -21.27
CA ALA A 426 -2.12 -11.09 -22.01
C ALA A 426 -3.45 -10.76 -21.30
N PHE A 427 -3.51 -10.98 -19.99
CA PHE A 427 -4.68 -10.70 -19.16
C PHE A 427 -5.06 -9.21 -19.22
N GLU A 428 -4.10 -8.33 -19.00
CA GLU A 428 -4.36 -6.88 -18.93
C GLU A 428 -4.74 -6.31 -20.30
N VAL A 429 -4.12 -6.75 -21.39
CA VAL A 429 -4.53 -6.35 -22.74
C VAL A 429 -5.99 -6.72 -23.00
N GLN A 430 -6.41 -7.94 -22.64
CA GLN A 430 -7.81 -8.35 -22.76
C GLN A 430 -8.72 -7.56 -21.83
N ALA A 431 -8.31 -7.34 -20.59
CA ALA A 431 -9.07 -6.60 -19.60
C ALA A 431 -9.37 -5.14 -20.05
N PHE A 432 -8.40 -4.45 -20.65
CA PHE A 432 -8.64 -3.10 -21.18
C PHE A 432 -9.66 -3.07 -22.31
N LYS A 433 -9.65 -4.04 -23.19
CA LYS A 433 -10.66 -4.20 -24.25
C LYS A 433 -12.04 -4.44 -23.64
N ASP A 434 -12.14 -5.40 -22.74
CA ASP A 434 -13.40 -5.81 -22.13
C ASP A 434 -13.99 -4.71 -21.25
N VAL A 435 -13.18 -3.91 -20.55
CA VAL A 435 -13.62 -2.72 -19.82
C VAL A 435 -14.25 -1.70 -20.76
N GLY A 436 -13.65 -1.45 -21.92
CA GLY A 436 -14.23 -0.53 -22.92
C GLY A 436 -15.63 -0.97 -23.39
N GLU A 437 -15.77 -2.28 -23.70
CA GLU A 437 -17.04 -2.88 -24.09
C GLU A 437 -18.05 -2.87 -22.92
N ALA A 438 -17.60 -3.21 -21.72
CA ALA A 438 -18.45 -3.25 -20.54
C ALA A 438 -19.00 -1.88 -20.17
N ARG A 439 -18.17 -0.82 -20.22
CA ARG A 439 -18.61 0.57 -20.00
C ARG A 439 -19.67 1.00 -21.03
N ALA A 440 -19.46 0.69 -22.30
CA ALA A 440 -20.42 1.02 -23.35
C ALA A 440 -21.74 0.26 -23.15
N ASN A 441 -21.70 -1.00 -22.75
CA ASN A 441 -22.89 -1.80 -22.46
C ASN A 441 -23.64 -1.29 -21.22
N ALA A 442 -22.89 -1.04 -20.12
CA ALA A 442 -23.46 -0.48 -18.90
C ALA A 442 -24.13 0.86 -19.13
N ALA A 443 -23.48 1.77 -19.88
CA ALA A 443 -24.07 3.07 -20.24
C ALA A 443 -25.36 2.96 -21.08
N ARG A 444 -25.46 1.93 -21.96
CA ARG A 444 -26.72 1.66 -22.68
C ARG A 444 -27.80 1.11 -21.75
N LEU A 445 -27.43 0.17 -20.89
CA LEU A 445 -28.35 -0.43 -19.92
C LEU A 445 -28.90 0.61 -18.93
N MET A 446 -28.07 1.54 -18.46
CA MET A 446 -28.51 2.63 -17.57
C MET A 446 -29.65 3.47 -18.15
N LYS A 447 -29.69 3.65 -19.47
CA LYS A 447 -30.81 4.39 -20.14
C LYS A 447 -32.14 3.63 -20.08
N VAL A 448 -32.10 2.33 -19.82
CA VAL A 448 -33.28 1.45 -19.76
C VAL A 448 -33.63 1.06 -18.33
N SER A 449 -32.61 0.66 -17.56
CA SER A 449 -32.74 0.21 -16.17
C SER A 449 -31.39 0.26 -15.47
N GLU A 450 -31.31 1.07 -14.44
CA GLU A 450 -30.11 1.17 -13.59
C GLU A 450 -29.78 -0.18 -12.95
N THR A 451 -30.79 -0.89 -12.42
CA THR A 451 -30.60 -2.21 -11.81
C THR A 451 -29.93 -3.19 -12.77
N LYS A 452 -30.43 -3.27 -14.03
CA LYS A 452 -29.80 -4.16 -15.03
C LYS A 452 -28.37 -3.76 -15.36
N ALA A 453 -28.05 -2.47 -15.34
CA ALA A 453 -26.69 -2.00 -15.55
C ALA A 453 -25.78 -2.40 -14.38
N LEU A 454 -26.24 -2.25 -13.15
CA LEU A 454 -25.51 -2.67 -11.95
C LEU A 454 -25.29 -4.18 -11.92
N ASP A 455 -26.33 -4.99 -12.20
CA ASP A 455 -26.21 -6.45 -12.29
C ASP A 455 -25.19 -6.89 -13.36
N TYR A 456 -25.20 -6.22 -14.51
CA TYR A 456 -24.25 -6.48 -15.58
C TYR A 456 -22.80 -6.18 -15.15
N MET A 457 -22.57 -5.02 -14.52
CA MET A 457 -21.26 -4.61 -14.03
C MET A 457 -20.80 -5.51 -12.87
N HIS A 458 -21.70 -5.93 -12.00
CA HIS A 458 -21.42 -6.89 -10.94
C HIS A 458 -20.93 -8.23 -11.54
N GLY A 459 -21.64 -8.77 -12.54
CA GLY A 459 -21.23 -9.99 -13.23
C GLY A 459 -19.86 -9.85 -13.95
N PHE A 460 -19.54 -8.65 -14.45
CA PHE A 460 -18.21 -8.36 -14.99
C PHE A 460 -17.15 -8.44 -13.89
N ASN A 461 -17.38 -7.78 -12.74
CA ASN A 461 -16.46 -7.79 -11.60
C ASN A 461 -16.14 -9.21 -11.14
N VAL A 462 -17.18 -10.03 -10.89
CA VAL A 462 -17.02 -11.43 -10.45
C VAL A 462 -16.13 -12.22 -11.40
N ARG A 463 -16.38 -12.16 -12.72
CA ARG A 463 -15.57 -12.87 -13.70
C ARG A 463 -14.10 -12.48 -13.65
N TYR A 464 -13.79 -11.19 -13.50
CA TYR A 464 -12.40 -10.73 -13.49
C TYR A 464 -11.70 -11.07 -12.18
N TYR A 465 -12.40 -11.00 -11.05
CA TYR A 465 -11.85 -11.42 -9.76
C TYR A 465 -11.56 -12.93 -9.74
N ASP A 466 -12.49 -13.75 -10.22
CA ASP A 466 -12.31 -15.21 -10.30
C ASP A 466 -11.17 -15.58 -11.25
N ALA A 467 -11.07 -14.91 -12.39
CA ALA A 467 -9.98 -15.11 -13.33
C ALA A 467 -8.61 -14.77 -12.72
N ALA A 468 -8.50 -13.64 -12.03
CA ALA A 468 -7.25 -13.23 -11.36
C ALA A 468 -6.85 -14.21 -10.24
N LEU A 469 -7.80 -14.65 -9.44
CA LEU A 469 -7.58 -15.66 -8.39
C LEU A 469 -7.15 -17.00 -9.01
N GLY A 470 -7.78 -17.39 -10.12
CA GLY A 470 -7.42 -18.60 -10.86
C GLY A 470 -5.99 -18.56 -11.40
N GLU A 471 -5.51 -17.43 -11.91
CA GLU A 471 -4.12 -17.28 -12.36
C GLU A 471 -3.13 -17.34 -11.17
N ALA A 472 -3.43 -16.70 -10.05
CA ALA A 472 -2.62 -16.81 -8.84
C ALA A 472 -2.56 -18.26 -8.32
N ALA A 473 -3.68 -18.97 -8.30
CA ALA A 473 -3.74 -20.38 -7.90
C ALA A 473 -2.92 -21.28 -8.83
N LYS A 474 -2.88 -21.01 -10.13
CA LYS A 474 -2.01 -21.75 -11.08
C LYS A 474 -0.54 -21.60 -10.72
N VAL A 475 -0.10 -20.37 -10.36
CA VAL A 475 1.28 -20.13 -9.91
C VAL A 475 1.57 -20.92 -8.64
N VAL A 476 0.70 -20.86 -7.65
CA VAL A 476 0.87 -21.60 -6.39
C VAL A 476 0.97 -23.11 -6.66
N ASN A 477 0.07 -23.67 -7.46
CA ASN A 477 0.07 -25.09 -7.77
C ASN A 477 1.29 -25.52 -8.59
N ALA A 478 1.82 -24.66 -9.46
CA ALA A 478 3.01 -24.96 -10.25
C ALA A 478 4.30 -24.84 -9.45
N ALA A 479 4.35 -23.92 -8.48
CA ALA A 479 5.55 -23.62 -7.71
C ALA A 479 5.66 -24.46 -6.42
N ASN A 480 4.54 -24.74 -5.74
CA ASN A 480 4.49 -25.52 -4.50
C ASN A 480 4.38 -27.04 -4.81
N THR A 481 5.31 -27.55 -5.60
CA THR A 481 5.31 -28.97 -6.03
C THR A 481 6.06 -29.90 -5.10
N HIS A 482 6.87 -29.36 -4.20
CA HIS A 482 7.68 -30.12 -3.27
C HIS A 482 7.07 -30.08 -1.89
N ALA A 483 6.85 -31.25 -1.30
CA ALA A 483 6.34 -31.33 0.06
C ALA A 483 7.41 -30.93 1.07
N ILE A 484 7.01 -30.18 2.07
CA ILE A 484 7.80 -29.95 3.29
C ILE A 484 7.01 -30.36 4.51
N ALA A 485 7.70 -30.70 5.59
CA ALA A 485 7.10 -30.92 6.88
C ALA A 485 7.88 -30.18 7.99
N VAL A 486 7.19 -29.36 8.75
CA VAL A 486 7.73 -28.74 9.96
C VAL A 486 7.50 -29.72 11.10
N THR A 487 8.56 -30.14 11.79
CA THR A 487 8.47 -31.22 12.80
C THR A 487 7.77 -30.85 14.12
N LYS A 488 7.28 -29.63 14.22
CA LYS A 488 6.51 -29.12 15.38
C LYS A 488 5.19 -28.50 14.89
N ASP A 489 4.08 -28.90 15.50
CA ASP A 489 2.74 -28.36 15.20
C ASP A 489 2.58 -26.87 15.57
N ALA A 490 3.40 -26.40 16.52
CA ALA A 490 3.43 -25.01 16.93
C ALA A 490 4.86 -24.57 17.27
N LEU A 491 5.17 -23.29 17.04
CA LEU A 491 6.43 -22.67 17.41
C LEU A 491 6.17 -21.49 18.37
N SER A 492 7.05 -21.33 19.37
CA SER A 492 6.99 -20.17 20.27
C SER A 492 8.02 -19.12 19.87
N LYS A 493 7.61 -17.83 19.87
CA LYS A 493 8.55 -16.71 19.68
C LYS A 493 9.61 -16.61 20.77
N SER A 494 9.32 -17.13 21.95
CA SER A 494 10.26 -17.17 23.08
C SER A 494 11.21 -18.38 23.05
N ASP A 495 10.99 -19.36 22.16
CA ASP A 495 11.84 -20.57 22.06
C ASP A 495 13.21 -20.22 21.45
N ALA A 496 14.26 -20.36 22.26
CA ALA A 496 15.66 -20.19 21.84
C ALA A 496 16.24 -21.44 21.15
N GLY A 497 15.46 -22.50 21.00
CA GLY A 497 15.86 -23.76 20.40
C GLY A 497 15.80 -23.78 18.89
N THR A 498 15.67 -24.98 18.35
CA THR A 498 15.63 -25.23 16.92
C THR A 498 14.38 -26.00 16.50
N VAL A 499 14.05 -25.93 15.22
CA VAL A 499 13.04 -26.72 14.56
C VAL A 499 13.63 -27.37 13.33
N ASP A 500 13.27 -28.62 13.08
CA ASP A 500 13.62 -29.31 11.85
C ASP A 500 12.50 -29.12 10.82
N VAL A 501 12.91 -28.87 9.59
CA VAL A 501 12.05 -28.82 8.41
C VAL A 501 12.56 -29.87 7.44
N VAL A 502 11.69 -30.77 7.05
CA VAL A 502 12.00 -31.81 6.06
C VAL A 502 11.58 -31.31 4.69
N LEU A 503 12.49 -31.33 3.75
CA LEU A 503 12.19 -31.18 2.31
C LEU A 503 12.27 -32.55 1.68
N PHE A 504 11.13 -33.09 1.26
CA PHE A 504 11.04 -34.44 0.73
C PHE A 504 11.63 -34.52 -0.68
N ALA A 505 12.40 -35.59 -0.91
CA ALA A 505 12.87 -35.95 -2.23
C ALA A 505 11.73 -36.58 -3.08
N ALA A 506 11.94 -36.66 -4.37
CA ALA A 506 11.05 -37.36 -5.31
C ALA A 506 11.89 -37.95 -6.47
N LYS A 507 11.31 -38.80 -7.29
CA LYS A 507 12.04 -39.43 -8.40
C LYS A 507 12.73 -38.47 -9.37
N ASP A 508 12.17 -37.28 -9.51
CA ASP A 508 12.65 -36.16 -10.34
C ASP A 508 13.19 -34.98 -9.54
N PHE A 509 13.31 -35.13 -8.23
CA PHE A 509 13.78 -34.10 -7.32
C PHE A 509 14.74 -34.66 -6.25
N ASP A 510 16.02 -34.39 -6.41
CA ASP A 510 17.10 -34.83 -5.51
C ASP A 510 17.37 -33.78 -4.44
N ALA A 511 16.76 -33.94 -3.27
CA ALA A 511 16.90 -33.02 -2.14
C ALA A 511 18.35 -32.95 -1.59
N THR A 512 19.22 -33.93 -1.90
CA THR A 512 20.62 -33.90 -1.48
C THR A 512 21.45 -32.81 -2.15
N LYS A 513 20.96 -32.26 -3.27
CA LYS A 513 21.59 -31.15 -3.99
C LYS A 513 21.20 -29.76 -3.50
N LEU A 514 20.57 -29.67 -2.35
CA LEU A 514 20.22 -28.41 -1.69
C LEU A 514 21.48 -27.58 -1.39
N ASP A 515 21.43 -26.28 -1.69
CA ASP A 515 22.47 -25.30 -1.31
C ASP A 515 22.15 -24.65 0.05
N PRO A 516 22.83 -25.04 1.15
CA PRO A 516 22.53 -24.48 2.47
C PRO A 516 22.79 -22.97 2.59
N LYS A 517 23.65 -22.42 1.74
CA LYS A 517 23.97 -20.97 1.73
C LYS A 517 22.85 -20.13 1.14
N LYS A 518 22.01 -20.74 0.31
CA LYS A 518 20.85 -20.11 -0.35
C LYS A 518 19.54 -20.67 0.18
N THR A 519 19.55 -21.11 1.44
CA THR A 519 18.36 -21.67 2.10
C THR A 519 17.91 -20.77 3.24
N PHE A 520 16.62 -20.47 3.28
CA PHE A 520 15.98 -19.60 4.27
C PHE A 520 14.64 -20.20 4.69
N PHE A 521 14.27 -20.04 5.96
CA PHE A 521 12.97 -20.48 6.48
C PHE A 521 12.34 -19.43 7.36
N GLY A 522 11.04 -19.15 7.14
CA GLY A 522 10.27 -18.20 7.94
C GLY A 522 9.24 -17.44 7.10
N SER A 523 8.85 -16.30 7.59
CA SER A 523 7.87 -15.41 6.94
C SER A 523 8.59 -14.38 6.06
N PRO A 524 8.28 -14.27 4.76
CA PRO A 524 8.99 -13.40 3.82
C PRO A 524 8.43 -11.97 3.79
N TYR A 525 8.09 -11.41 4.93
CA TYR A 525 7.57 -10.05 5.03
C TYR A 525 8.62 -9.08 5.56
N PRO A 526 8.60 -7.80 5.17
CA PRO A 526 9.55 -6.82 5.67
C PRO A 526 9.34 -6.52 7.15
N ASP A 527 10.42 -6.26 7.88
CA ASP A 527 10.42 -5.97 9.32
C ASP A 527 10.48 -4.47 9.67
N GLY A 528 10.30 -3.58 8.68
CA GLY A 528 10.51 -2.14 8.85
C GLY A 528 11.98 -1.72 8.75
N SER A 529 12.93 -2.64 8.83
CA SER A 529 14.27 -2.45 8.29
C SER A 529 14.22 -2.57 6.76
N ILE A 530 15.18 -2.09 6.07
CA ILE A 530 15.15 -1.95 4.61
C ILE A 530 15.43 -3.30 3.89
N GLU A 531 15.67 -4.41 4.61
CA GLU A 531 16.22 -5.63 4.02
C GLU A 531 15.45 -6.89 4.43
N LEU A 532 14.86 -7.58 3.45
CA LEU A 532 14.04 -8.79 3.61
C LEU A 532 14.74 -9.95 4.32
N ASN A 533 16.00 -10.19 4.02
CA ASN A 533 16.66 -11.47 4.34
C ASN A 533 17.36 -11.52 5.70
N LYS A 534 17.38 -10.44 6.45
CA LYS A 534 18.12 -10.42 7.73
C LYS A 534 17.41 -11.19 8.83
N GLU A 535 16.09 -11.31 8.74
CA GLU A 535 15.26 -11.87 9.81
C GLU A 535 14.88 -13.34 9.59
N MET A 536 14.87 -13.84 8.32
CA MET A 536 14.58 -15.25 8.07
C MET A 536 15.69 -16.16 8.59
N ALA A 537 15.31 -17.31 9.15
CA ALA A 537 16.27 -18.28 9.68
C ALA A 537 17.13 -18.88 8.56
N LYS A 538 18.44 -18.96 8.82
CA LYS A 538 19.40 -19.72 8.01
C LYS A 538 19.63 -21.09 8.63
N PRO A 539 19.96 -22.13 7.83
CA PRO A 539 20.24 -23.46 8.34
C PRO A 539 21.38 -23.47 9.37
N ALA A 540 21.13 -24.05 10.54
CA ALA A 540 22.15 -24.38 11.51
C ALA A 540 22.81 -25.73 11.17
N LYS A 541 22.04 -26.64 10.56
CA LYS A 541 22.48 -27.99 10.17
C LYS A 541 21.62 -28.50 9.02
N VAL A 542 22.21 -29.31 8.15
CA VAL A 542 21.50 -30.10 7.12
C VAL A 542 21.97 -31.55 7.21
N VAL A 543 21.05 -32.48 7.18
CA VAL A 543 21.30 -33.91 7.17
C VAL A 543 20.44 -34.56 6.09
N PHE A 544 20.99 -35.47 5.34
CA PHE A 544 20.24 -36.24 4.36
C PHE A 544 19.94 -37.63 4.90
N LYS A 545 18.69 -38.04 4.83
CA LYS A 545 18.20 -39.38 5.23
C LYS A 545 16.81 -39.60 4.66
N ASP A 546 16.50 -40.85 4.39
CA ASP A 546 15.15 -41.27 4.03
C ASP A 546 14.24 -41.14 5.26
N VAL A 547 13.32 -40.20 5.26
CA VAL A 547 12.42 -39.88 6.40
C VAL A 547 11.09 -40.62 6.26
N ASP A 548 10.57 -40.75 5.04
CA ASP A 548 9.26 -41.34 4.73
C ASP A 548 9.31 -42.83 4.31
N GLY A 549 10.51 -43.35 4.08
CA GLY A 549 10.73 -44.78 3.78
C GLY A 549 10.55 -45.10 2.28
N ASP A 550 10.62 -44.13 1.41
CA ASP A 550 10.44 -44.29 -0.05
C ASP A 550 11.73 -44.71 -0.79
N GLY A 551 12.86 -44.75 -0.05
CA GLY A 551 14.19 -45.10 -0.58
C GLY A 551 14.99 -43.93 -1.14
N LEU A 552 14.49 -42.70 -1.06
CA LEU A 552 15.19 -41.47 -1.45
C LEU A 552 15.67 -40.70 -0.21
N GLU A 553 16.77 -39.98 -0.33
CA GLU A 553 17.29 -39.17 0.78
C GLU A 553 16.65 -37.79 0.79
N ASP A 554 15.87 -37.49 1.84
CA ASP A 554 15.28 -36.19 2.10
C ASP A 554 16.29 -35.26 2.76
N ALA A 555 16.07 -33.94 2.62
CA ALA A 555 16.85 -32.93 3.35
C ALA A 555 16.15 -32.58 4.66
N VAL A 556 16.75 -32.97 5.80
CA VAL A 556 16.34 -32.52 7.13
C VAL A 556 17.17 -31.31 7.50
N ILE A 557 16.51 -30.16 7.57
CA ILE A 557 17.15 -28.85 7.73
C ILE A 557 16.77 -28.28 9.09
N THR A 558 17.76 -28.07 9.95
CA THR A 558 17.58 -27.52 11.29
C THR A 558 17.70 -25.98 11.26
N PHE A 559 16.68 -25.27 11.72
CA PHE A 559 16.64 -23.81 11.80
C PHE A 559 16.49 -23.31 13.23
N PRO A 560 17.07 -22.14 13.59
CA PRO A 560 16.75 -21.45 14.83
C PRO A 560 15.29 -20.99 14.83
N VAL A 561 14.53 -21.36 15.87
CA VAL A 561 13.10 -20.97 16.00
C VAL A 561 12.94 -19.46 15.99
N LYS A 562 13.82 -18.74 16.71
CA LYS A 562 13.79 -17.27 16.78
C LYS A 562 13.80 -16.59 15.39
N GLY A 563 14.63 -17.08 14.46
CA GLY A 563 14.66 -16.55 13.09
C GLY A 563 13.44 -16.98 12.28
N ALA A 564 12.99 -18.24 12.42
CA ALA A 564 11.81 -18.75 11.72
C ALA A 564 10.53 -17.98 12.12
N THR A 565 10.43 -17.51 13.36
CA THR A 565 9.25 -16.82 13.90
C THR A 565 9.37 -15.29 13.94
N ALA A 566 10.48 -14.71 13.52
CA ALA A 566 10.77 -13.27 13.68
C ALA A 566 9.66 -12.36 13.12
N LEU A 567 9.20 -12.65 11.90
CA LEU A 567 8.23 -11.83 11.16
C LEU A 567 6.80 -12.40 11.20
N THR A 568 6.52 -13.34 12.07
CA THR A 568 5.21 -13.97 12.21
C THR A 568 4.30 -13.20 13.18
N VAL A 569 3.00 -13.49 13.11
CA VAL A 569 1.99 -12.97 14.03
C VAL A 569 1.72 -13.99 15.12
N GLU A 570 1.81 -13.56 16.38
CA GLU A 570 1.57 -14.40 17.56
C GLU A 570 0.07 -14.68 17.73
N GLY A 571 -0.24 -15.88 18.20
CA GLY A 571 -1.62 -16.34 18.48
C GLY A 571 -2.38 -16.84 17.26
N VAL A 572 -1.79 -16.80 16.06
CA VAL A 572 -2.45 -17.17 14.81
C VAL A 572 -1.68 -18.22 14.01
N LEU A 573 -2.36 -18.83 13.05
CA LEU A 573 -1.76 -19.71 12.04
C LEU A 573 -1.05 -18.84 10.99
N ASN A 574 0.24 -19.10 10.78
CA ASN A 574 1.07 -18.36 9.82
C ASN A 574 1.58 -19.28 8.71
N GLU A 575 1.76 -18.77 7.51
CA GLU A 575 2.51 -19.43 6.45
C GLU A 575 4.01 -19.25 6.72
N LEU A 576 4.75 -20.35 6.86
CA LEU A 576 6.20 -20.37 6.91
C LEU A 576 6.74 -20.97 5.61
N TYR A 577 7.56 -20.21 4.93
CA TYR A 577 8.13 -20.57 3.63
C TYR A 577 9.54 -21.12 3.80
N LEU A 578 9.82 -22.20 3.10
CA LEU A 578 11.17 -22.66 2.80
C LEU A 578 11.55 -22.16 1.41
N PHE A 579 12.54 -21.29 1.33
CA PHE A 579 13.16 -20.86 0.07
C PHE A 579 14.54 -21.47 -0.01
N THR A 580 14.85 -22.11 -1.12
CA THR A 580 16.13 -22.80 -1.29
C THR A 580 16.54 -22.86 -2.77
N VAL A 581 17.73 -23.35 -3.02
CA VAL A 581 18.21 -23.70 -4.35
C VAL A 581 18.62 -25.17 -4.33
N VAL A 582 18.02 -25.96 -5.21
CA VAL A 582 18.31 -27.40 -5.36
C VAL A 582 18.78 -27.63 -6.80
N ASP A 583 19.96 -28.25 -6.95
CA ASP A 583 20.60 -28.47 -8.27
C ASP A 583 20.70 -27.19 -9.14
N GLY A 584 21.00 -26.04 -8.47
CA GLY A 584 21.09 -24.73 -9.11
C GLY A 584 19.75 -24.07 -9.43
N LYS A 585 18.60 -24.68 -9.14
CA LYS A 585 17.26 -24.17 -9.41
C LYS A 585 16.63 -23.60 -8.15
N PRO A 586 16.15 -22.34 -8.14
CA PRO A 586 15.33 -21.80 -7.07
C PRO A 586 14.08 -22.66 -6.86
N THR A 587 13.86 -23.02 -5.60
CA THR A 587 12.76 -23.89 -5.15
C THR A 587 12.13 -23.25 -3.92
N ALA A 588 10.82 -23.32 -3.81
CA ALA A 588 10.09 -22.83 -2.65
C ALA A 588 8.91 -23.72 -2.30
N ALA A 589 8.60 -23.80 -1.03
CA ALA A 589 7.40 -24.46 -0.51
C ALA A 589 6.97 -23.75 0.79
N PHE A 590 5.75 -23.94 1.22
CA PHE A 590 5.30 -23.42 2.52
C PHE A 590 4.45 -24.44 3.28
N GLU A 591 4.43 -24.28 4.57
CA GLU A 591 3.53 -24.97 5.48
C GLU A 591 2.95 -23.98 6.49
N THR A 592 1.78 -24.30 7.01
CA THR A 592 1.10 -23.45 8.01
C THR A 592 1.41 -23.93 9.41
N VAL A 593 1.89 -23.02 10.27
CA VAL A 593 2.30 -23.32 11.62
C VAL A 593 1.68 -22.32 12.60
N ARG A 594 1.14 -22.81 13.71
CA ARG A 594 0.64 -21.94 14.77
C ARG A 594 1.79 -21.32 15.55
N ILE A 595 1.74 -20.00 15.72
CA ILE A 595 2.76 -19.27 16.49
C ILE A 595 2.20 -18.93 17.87
N THR A 596 2.93 -19.28 18.91
CA THR A 596 2.58 -19.00 20.31
C THR A 596 3.56 -18.00 20.94
N LYS A 597 3.22 -17.53 22.13
CA LYS A 597 4.09 -16.65 22.94
C LYS A 597 5.43 -17.28 23.27
#